data_d0a66ac6bd6667ff9f5bb0a9f6977406
#
_entry.id   d0a66ac6bd6667ff9f5bb0a9f6977406
#
_cell.length_a   1.000
_cell.length_b   1.000
_cell.length_c   1.000
_cell.angle_alpha   90.00
_cell.angle_beta   90.00
_cell.angle_gamma   90.00
#
_symmetry.space_group_name_H-M   'P 1'
#
loop_
_entity.id
_entity.type
_entity.pdbx_description
1 polymer ?
#
loop_
_entity_poly.entity_id
_entity_poly.type
_entity_poly.pdbx_seq_one_letter_code
_entity_poly.pdbx_strand_id
1 'polypeptide(L)'
;MASVPNNRLEQDERRRDADHIGFLKYRRYRWLWIALIVSILSIVGYAFIEQEPRPNGGSWYGYTLGTIGLLLIVWLSLLGIRKRNISEGRWSLKAWTSAHIYLGLALTIIGTLHTGFQIGWNVHTLAYFLMLLVIVSGIWGVFAYASLPSALAAEPMLPGSDKPDAPRDRRQTQETMLEDVAAIDRQLNVAAQPLGRAQCDLVIAALNQDIFYGGAIARLTGAYPGCKTKQALQNIAQSGSEAETSVHDLLARRSEILGLIRRRLRTKALLEVWLFFHIPATIALLAALLAHVVSVFYYW
;
A
#
# COMPACT_ATOMS: atom_id res chain seq x y z
N MET A 1 -38.15 26.07 -23.94
CA MET A 1 -37.66 25.31 -22.76
C MET A 1 -36.21 25.03 -22.99
N ALA A 2 -35.31 25.79 -22.38
CA ALA A 2 -33.89 25.62 -22.52
C ALA A 2 -33.42 24.53 -21.53
N SER A 3 -32.73 23.54 -22.05
CA SER A 3 -32.10 22.45 -21.26
C SER A 3 -31.02 23.03 -20.35
N VAL A 4 -31.21 22.91 -19.04
CA VAL A 4 -30.18 23.23 -18.04
C VAL A 4 -28.99 22.29 -18.28
N PRO A 5 -27.78 22.82 -18.50
CA PRO A 5 -26.64 21.97 -18.86
C PRO A 5 -26.21 21.09 -17.69
N ASN A 6 -25.80 19.93 -18.04
CA ASN A 6 -25.33 18.77 -17.31
C ASN A 6 -24.05 19.01 -16.45
N ASN A 7 -23.93 20.19 -15.86
CA ASN A 7 -22.74 20.68 -15.14
C ASN A 7 -22.43 19.86 -13.86
N ARG A 8 -23.43 19.19 -13.28
CA ARG A 8 -23.23 18.33 -12.11
C ARG A 8 -22.59 16.99 -12.49
N LEU A 9 -22.99 16.39 -13.60
CA LEU A 9 -22.41 15.13 -14.07
C LEU A 9 -20.95 15.32 -14.51
N GLU A 10 -20.64 16.40 -15.24
CA GLU A 10 -19.25 16.72 -15.59
C GLU A 10 -18.38 17.08 -14.38
N GLN A 11 -18.95 17.73 -13.36
CA GLN A 11 -18.24 18.00 -12.11
C GLN A 11 -18.00 16.73 -11.30
N ASP A 12 -18.94 15.80 -11.30
CA ASP A 12 -18.79 14.50 -10.64
C ASP A 12 -17.82 13.58 -11.39
N GLU A 13 -17.81 13.61 -12.72
CA GLU A 13 -16.80 12.92 -13.53
C GLU A 13 -15.39 13.48 -13.30
N ARG A 14 -15.23 14.81 -13.30
CA ARG A 14 -13.95 15.47 -12.98
C ARG A 14 -13.49 15.20 -11.55
N ARG A 15 -14.41 15.07 -10.58
CA ARG A 15 -14.09 14.66 -9.22
C ARG A 15 -13.68 13.17 -9.16
N ARG A 16 -14.36 12.30 -9.92
CA ARG A 16 -14.01 10.87 -10.03
C ARG A 16 -12.64 10.69 -10.67
N ASP A 17 -12.34 11.38 -11.77
CA ASP A 17 -11.01 11.36 -12.40
C ASP A 17 -9.92 11.92 -11.48
N ALA A 18 -10.21 12.95 -10.71
CA ALA A 18 -9.30 13.49 -9.70
C ALA A 18 -9.07 12.50 -8.54
N ASP A 19 -10.06 11.68 -8.20
CA ASP A 19 -9.95 10.65 -7.17
C ASP A 19 -9.25 9.37 -7.65
N HIS A 20 -9.33 9.05 -8.94
CA HIS A 20 -8.58 7.96 -9.58
C HIS A 20 -7.13 8.30 -9.90
N ILE A 21 -6.73 9.58 -9.88
CA ILE A 21 -5.31 9.96 -10.00
C ILE A 21 -4.59 9.46 -8.73
N GLY A 22 -3.79 8.42 -8.90
CA GLY A 22 -2.98 7.87 -7.82
C GLY A 22 -2.15 8.96 -7.14
N PHE A 23 -1.87 8.84 -5.83
CA PHE A 23 -1.09 9.80 -5.04
C PHE A 23 0.28 10.15 -5.69
N LEU A 24 0.86 9.23 -6.50
CA LEU A 24 2.10 9.47 -7.26
C LEU A 24 1.92 10.53 -8.35
N LYS A 25 0.76 10.61 -9.01
CA LYS A 25 0.48 11.57 -10.07
C LYS A 25 -0.12 12.89 -9.55
N TYR A 26 -0.08 13.12 -8.23
CA TYR A 26 -0.72 14.28 -7.61
C TYR A 26 -0.29 15.59 -8.28
N ARG A 27 -1.27 16.37 -8.76
CA ARG A 27 -1.09 17.65 -9.47
C ARG A 27 0.04 17.62 -10.50
N ARG A 28 -0.01 16.66 -11.45
CA ARG A 28 0.94 16.51 -12.55
C ARG A 28 2.40 16.36 -12.04
N TYR A 29 2.61 15.51 -11.04
CA TYR A 29 3.94 15.24 -10.46
C TYR A 29 4.62 16.44 -9.79
N ARG A 30 3.86 17.38 -9.24
CA ARG A 30 4.39 18.59 -8.60
C ARG A 30 5.52 18.28 -7.61
N TRP A 31 5.33 17.30 -6.74
CA TRP A 31 6.32 16.95 -5.72
C TRP A 31 7.55 16.27 -6.28
N LEU A 32 7.42 15.54 -7.40
CA LEU A 32 8.55 15.00 -8.14
C LEU A 32 9.44 16.15 -8.68
N TRP A 33 8.83 17.16 -9.31
CA TRP A 33 9.58 18.31 -9.82
C TRP A 33 10.29 19.08 -8.71
N ILE A 34 9.63 19.29 -7.56
CA ILE A 34 10.25 19.94 -6.39
C ILE A 34 11.44 19.09 -5.90
N ALA A 35 11.29 17.78 -5.75
CA ALA A 35 12.35 16.86 -5.34
C ALA A 35 13.53 16.88 -6.31
N LEU A 36 13.26 16.87 -7.63
CA LEU A 36 14.30 16.97 -8.67
C LEU A 36 15.05 18.29 -8.60
N ILE A 37 14.34 19.42 -8.49
CA ILE A 37 14.96 20.75 -8.38
C ILE A 37 15.88 20.81 -7.14
N VAL A 38 15.37 20.38 -5.99
CA VAL A 38 16.16 20.37 -4.74
C VAL A 38 17.39 19.47 -4.87
N SER A 39 17.24 18.29 -5.49
CA SER A 39 18.34 17.35 -5.71
C SER A 39 19.40 17.94 -6.67
N ILE A 40 18.96 18.53 -7.79
CA ILE A 40 19.87 19.15 -8.77
C ILE A 40 20.60 20.34 -8.13
N LEU A 41 19.91 21.21 -7.41
CA LEU A 41 20.54 22.35 -6.73
C LEU A 41 21.57 21.88 -5.69
N SER A 42 21.27 20.79 -4.93
CA SER A 42 22.21 20.20 -3.99
C SER A 42 23.45 19.63 -4.67
N ILE A 43 23.28 18.95 -5.82
CA ILE A 43 24.41 18.39 -6.60
C ILE A 43 25.24 19.52 -7.20
N VAL A 44 24.61 20.51 -7.82
CA VAL A 44 25.30 21.66 -8.42
C VAL A 44 26.05 22.43 -7.35
N GLY A 45 25.42 22.73 -6.23
CA GLY A 45 26.11 23.39 -5.10
C GLY A 45 27.30 22.56 -4.61
N TYR A 46 27.16 21.24 -4.48
CA TYR A 46 28.25 20.37 -4.05
C TYR A 46 29.43 20.35 -5.05
N ALA A 47 29.17 20.47 -6.35
CA ALA A 47 30.17 20.45 -7.39
C ALA A 47 30.92 21.77 -7.58
N PHE A 48 30.24 22.91 -7.34
CA PHE A 48 30.82 24.25 -7.65
C PHE A 48 31.22 25.08 -6.41
N ILE A 49 30.75 24.68 -5.22
CA ILE A 49 31.12 25.36 -3.99
C ILE A 49 32.43 24.74 -3.46
N GLU A 50 33.47 25.55 -3.38
CA GLU A 50 34.74 25.15 -2.77
C GLU A 50 34.54 24.85 -1.28
N GLN A 51 35.03 23.69 -0.85
CA GLN A 51 34.93 23.23 0.52
C GLN A 51 36.31 22.83 1.03
N GLU A 52 36.86 23.63 1.92
CA GLU A 52 38.16 23.37 2.54
C GLU A 52 38.01 22.64 3.88
N PRO A 53 38.93 21.70 4.22
CA PRO A 53 40.02 21.16 3.38
C PRO A 53 39.55 20.13 2.37
N ARG A 54 38.31 19.65 2.45
CA ARG A 54 37.59 18.76 1.53
C ARG A 54 36.11 18.74 1.87
N PRO A 55 35.22 18.33 0.94
CA PRO A 55 33.82 18.15 1.23
C PRO A 55 33.57 17.16 2.38
N ASN A 56 32.88 17.61 3.42
CA ASN A 56 32.50 16.81 4.58
C ASN A 56 31.27 17.44 5.27
N GLY A 57 30.66 16.70 6.21
CA GLY A 57 29.51 17.18 6.97
C GLY A 57 29.78 18.42 7.83
N GLY A 58 31.05 18.72 8.16
CA GLY A 58 31.46 19.86 8.95
C GLY A 58 31.80 21.13 8.13
N SER A 59 31.82 21.04 6.77
CA SER A 59 31.95 22.25 5.94
C SER A 59 30.67 23.09 6.01
N TRP A 60 30.76 24.40 5.72
CA TRP A 60 29.57 25.25 5.76
C TRP A 60 28.45 24.77 4.84
N TYR A 61 28.79 24.24 3.65
CA TYR A 61 27.82 23.65 2.75
C TYR A 61 27.29 22.30 3.27
N GLY A 62 28.15 21.48 3.90
CA GLY A 62 27.78 20.28 4.61
C GLY A 62 26.75 20.56 5.72
N TYR A 63 26.96 21.59 6.54
CA TYR A 63 25.98 22.03 7.55
C TYR A 63 24.67 22.48 6.93
N THR A 64 24.69 23.19 5.80
CA THR A 64 23.49 23.61 5.09
C THR A 64 22.68 22.38 4.63
N LEU A 65 23.33 21.40 3.99
CA LEU A 65 22.68 20.15 3.55
C LEU A 65 22.17 19.34 4.75
N GLY A 66 22.95 19.26 5.85
CA GLY A 66 22.55 18.57 7.08
C GLY A 66 21.31 19.21 7.71
N THR A 67 21.24 20.54 7.76
CA THR A 67 20.08 21.27 8.28
C THR A 67 18.84 21.03 7.41
N ILE A 68 18.97 21.09 6.10
CA ILE A 68 17.87 20.76 5.17
C ILE A 68 17.42 19.31 5.37
N GLY A 69 18.37 18.38 5.47
CA GLY A 69 18.09 16.97 5.71
C GLY A 69 17.35 16.74 7.04
N LEU A 70 17.80 17.36 8.12
CA LEU A 70 17.16 17.32 9.44
C LEU A 70 15.70 17.79 9.36
N LEU A 71 15.47 18.97 8.79
CA LEU A 71 14.13 19.54 8.66
C LEU A 71 13.21 18.66 7.81
N LEU A 72 13.74 18.09 6.73
CA LEU A 72 13.00 17.14 5.90
C LEU A 72 12.64 15.86 6.67
N ILE A 73 13.58 15.24 7.40
CA ILE A 73 13.32 14.02 8.18
C ILE A 73 12.25 14.28 9.22
N VAL A 74 12.33 15.36 9.99
CA VAL A 74 11.32 15.74 10.98
C VAL A 74 9.97 15.93 10.31
N TRP A 75 9.91 16.72 9.23
CA TRP A 75 8.66 16.98 8.52
C TRP A 75 8.03 15.71 7.92
N LEU A 76 8.85 14.84 7.32
CA LEU A 76 8.38 13.55 6.75
C LEU A 76 7.83 12.63 7.84
N SER A 77 8.41 12.64 9.05
CA SER A 77 7.95 11.84 10.19
C SER A 77 6.56 12.25 10.68
N LEU A 78 6.15 13.50 10.45
CA LEU A 78 4.82 14.00 10.82
C LEU A 78 3.68 13.35 10.02
N LEU A 79 3.95 12.65 8.91
CA LEU A 79 2.91 11.93 8.15
C LEU A 79 2.18 10.90 9.02
N GLY A 80 2.90 10.22 9.91
CA GLY A 80 2.33 9.25 10.84
C GLY A 80 1.30 9.88 11.79
N ILE A 81 1.60 11.06 12.31
CA ILE A 81 0.70 11.84 13.19
C ILE A 81 -0.48 12.37 12.37
N ARG A 82 -0.20 12.91 11.18
CA ARG A 82 -1.24 13.44 10.28
C ARG A 82 -2.27 12.39 9.87
N LYS A 83 -1.83 11.14 9.62
CA LYS A 83 -2.72 10.04 9.26
C LYS A 83 -3.66 9.62 10.41
N ARG A 84 -3.24 9.80 11.66
CA ARG A 84 -4.05 9.48 12.85
C ARG A 84 -5.04 10.57 13.21
N ASN A 85 -4.65 11.83 13.01
CA ASN A 85 -5.50 12.99 13.26
C ASN A 85 -6.40 13.24 12.03
N ILE A 86 -7.67 12.87 12.13
CA ILE A 86 -8.72 13.04 11.11
C ILE A 86 -9.12 14.52 10.93
N SER A 87 -8.39 15.47 11.51
CA SER A 87 -8.70 16.88 11.37
C SER A 87 -8.56 17.33 9.91
N GLU A 88 -9.56 18.04 9.42
CA GLU A 88 -9.57 18.73 8.13
C GLU A 88 -8.44 19.73 8.05
N GLY A 89 -7.30 19.32 7.55
CA GLY A 89 -6.15 20.20 7.38
C GLY A 89 -6.09 20.75 5.97
N ARG A 90 -5.43 21.88 5.86
CA ARG A 90 -5.21 22.66 4.64
C ARG A 90 -4.66 21.87 3.44
N TRP A 91 -4.01 20.72 3.69
CA TRP A 91 -3.41 19.84 2.68
C TRP A 91 -4.07 18.46 2.71
N SER A 92 -4.46 17.96 1.53
CA SER A 92 -5.03 16.63 1.40
C SER A 92 -4.02 15.54 1.78
N LEU A 93 -4.49 14.41 2.30
CA LEU A 93 -3.64 13.27 2.64
C LEU A 93 -2.86 12.76 1.40
N LYS A 94 -3.47 12.84 0.20
CA LYS A 94 -2.81 12.53 -1.08
C LYS A 94 -1.59 13.42 -1.33
N ALA A 95 -1.70 14.74 -1.04
CA ALA A 95 -0.59 15.68 -1.17
C ALA A 95 0.56 15.35 -0.23
N TRP A 96 0.26 15.05 1.04
CA TRP A 96 1.24 14.67 2.05
C TRP A 96 1.96 13.36 1.69
N THR A 97 1.23 12.34 1.26
CA THR A 97 1.81 11.06 0.85
C THR A 97 2.70 11.23 -0.37
N SER A 98 2.26 12.00 -1.37
CA SER A 98 3.07 12.31 -2.56
C SER A 98 4.36 13.05 -2.18
N ALA A 99 4.27 14.08 -1.34
CA ALA A 99 5.42 14.83 -0.84
C ALA A 99 6.38 13.94 -0.04
N HIS A 100 5.85 13.11 0.86
CA HIS A 100 6.63 12.18 1.66
C HIS A 100 7.49 11.25 0.80
N ILE A 101 6.92 10.69 -0.26
CA ILE A 101 7.64 9.76 -1.15
C ILE A 101 8.74 10.50 -1.92
N TYR A 102 8.40 11.57 -2.63
CA TYR A 102 9.36 12.24 -3.51
C TYR A 102 10.46 12.98 -2.75
N LEU A 103 10.11 13.66 -1.65
CA LEU A 103 11.11 14.33 -0.81
C LEU A 103 11.94 13.33 -0.01
N GLY A 104 11.37 12.18 0.38
CA GLY A 104 12.12 11.06 0.95
C GLY A 104 13.18 10.51 0.00
N LEU A 105 12.89 10.42 -1.31
CA LEU A 105 13.88 10.04 -2.32
C LEU A 105 14.97 11.14 -2.49
N ALA A 106 14.58 12.41 -2.52
CA ALA A 106 15.55 13.52 -2.59
C ALA A 106 16.48 13.52 -1.38
N LEU A 107 15.98 13.13 -0.22
CA LEU A 107 16.77 13.04 1.02
C LEU A 107 17.94 12.06 0.89
N THR A 108 17.83 11.00 0.07
CA THR A 108 18.97 10.10 -0.23
C THR A 108 20.14 10.88 -0.81
N ILE A 109 19.88 11.78 -1.77
CA ILE A 109 20.90 12.59 -2.43
C ILE A 109 21.47 13.60 -1.44
N ILE A 110 20.60 14.35 -0.76
CA ILE A 110 21.01 15.39 0.21
C ILE A 110 21.87 14.78 1.33
N GLY A 111 21.42 13.65 1.92
CA GLY A 111 22.14 12.97 2.98
C GLY A 111 23.49 12.41 2.53
N THR A 112 23.57 11.83 1.33
CA THR A 112 24.83 11.33 0.76
C THR A 112 25.82 12.47 0.53
N LEU A 113 25.38 13.58 -0.05
CA LEU A 113 26.24 14.78 -0.25
C LEU A 113 26.65 15.40 1.10
N HIS A 114 25.76 15.41 2.10
CA HIS A 114 26.08 15.88 3.45
C HIS A 114 27.21 15.06 4.09
N THR A 115 27.25 13.73 3.90
CA THR A 115 28.35 12.90 4.44
C THR A 115 29.69 13.17 3.76
N GLY A 116 29.71 13.82 2.60
CA GLY A 116 30.93 13.98 1.78
C GLY A 116 31.54 12.64 1.39
N PHE A 117 30.73 11.57 1.32
CA PHE A 117 31.14 10.18 1.08
C PHE A 117 32.09 9.60 2.15
N GLN A 118 32.15 10.25 3.33
CA GLN A 118 32.98 9.78 4.43
C GLN A 118 32.18 8.86 5.35
N ILE A 119 32.57 7.58 5.39
CA ILE A 119 31.92 6.55 6.18
C ILE A 119 32.92 6.08 7.25
N GLY A 120 32.50 6.05 8.51
CA GLY A 120 33.28 5.58 9.65
C GLY A 120 32.41 4.90 10.70
N TRP A 121 33.00 4.30 11.72
CA TRP A 121 32.27 3.69 12.84
C TRP A 121 31.90 4.78 13.86
N ASN A 122 30.85 5.54 13.57
CA ASN A 122 30.38 6.65 14.41
C ASN A 122 28.85 6.84 14.27
N VAL A 123 28.30 7.72 15.12
CA VAL A 123 26.87 8.03 15.17
C VAL A 123 26.38 8.67 13.86
N HIS A 124 27.24 9.41 13.16
CA HIS A 124 26.90 10.04 11.88
C HIS A 124 26.58 8.99 10.81
N THR A 125 27.45 7.99 10.70
CA THR A 125 27.26 6.87 9.78
C THR A 125 26.05 6.00 10.17
N LEU A 126 25.81 5.79 11.46
CA LEU A 126 24.60 5.08 11.93
C LEU A 126 23.32 5.80 11.49
N ALA A 127 23.25 7.12 11.70
CA ALA A 127 22.10 7.92 11.28
C ALA A 127 21.89 7.86 9.76
N TYR A 128 22.97 7.91 8.97
CA TYR A 128 22.92 7.78 7.51
C TYR A 128 22.38 6.42 7.06
N PHE A 129 22.87 5.30 7.61
CA PHE A 129 22.39 3.98 7.25
C PHE A 129 20.95 3.72 7.70
N LEU A 130 20.56 4.23 8.87
CA LEU A 130 19.15 4.17 9.31
C LEU A 130 18.24 4.97 8.38
N MET A 131 18.68 6.13 7.91
CA MET A 131 17.96 6.92 6.91
C MET A 131 17.77 6.13 5.62
N LEU A 132 18.83 5.51 5.09
CA LEU A 132 18.72 4.66 3.89
C LEU A 132 17.79 3.47 4.10
N LEU A 133 17.88 2.80 5.26
CA LEU A 133 17.00 1.68 5.61
C LEU A 133 15.52 2.11 5.60
N VAL A 134 15.21 3.25 6.21
CA VAL A 134 13.84 3.81 6.22
C VAL A 134 13.38 4.13 4.80
N ILE A 135 14.23 4.74 3.96
CA ILE A 135 13.88 5.07 2.57
C ILE A 135 13.64 3.81 1.74
N VAL A 136 14.53 2.81 1.83
CA VAL A 136 14.37 1.53 1.11
C VAL A 136 13.10 0.82 1.55
N SER A 137 12.83 0.75 2.85
CA SER A 137 11.58 0.17 3.36
C SER A 137 10.36 0.97 2.88
N GLY A 138 10.48 2.31 2.76
CA GLY A 138 9.44 3.17 2.21
C GLY A 138 9.13 2.88 0.74
N ILE A 139 10.15 2.66 -0.09
CA ILE A 139 10.01 2.26 -1.49
C ILE A 139 9.23 0.94 -1.58
N TRP A 140 9.59 -0.05 -0.77
CA TRP A 140 8.85 -1.31 -0.70
C TRP A 140 7.39 -1.10 -0.32
N GLY A 141 7.12 -0.22 0.66
CA GLY A 141 5.75 0.16 1.05
C GLY A 141 4.95 0.79 -0.08
N VAL A 142 5.59 1.61 -0.94
CA VAL A 142 4.95 2.18 -2.14
C VAL A 142 4.56 1.09 -3.12
N PHE A 143 5.42 0.11 -3.40
CA PHE A 143 5.10 -1.03 -4.26
C PHE A 143 3.94 -1.86 -3.70
N ALA A 144 3.98 -2.19 -2.41
CA ALA A 144 2.92 -2.94 -1.75
C ALA A 144 1.58 -2.17 -1.77
N TYR A 145 1.61 -0.85 -1.60
CA TYR A 145 0.42 0.00 -1.66
C TYR A 145 -0.09 0.19 -3.11
N ALA A 146 0.79 0.33 -4.08
CA ALA A 146 0.43 0.52 -5.49
C ALA A 146 -0.16 -0.75 -6.14
N SER A 147 0.20 -1.94 -5.64
CA SER A 147 -0.40 -3.21 -6.08
C SER A 147 -1.83 -3.41 -5.56
N LEU A 148 -2.26 -2.64 -4.55
CA LEU A 148 -3.59 -2.74 -3.94
C LEU A 148 -4.74 -2.33 -4.89
N PRO A 149 -4.67 -1.21 -5.66
CA PRO A 149 -5.75 -0.80 -6.56
C PRO A 149 -5.96 -1.78 -7.71
N SER A 150 -4.91 -2.34 -8.28
CA SER A 150 -5.00 -3.32 -9.38
C SER A 150 -5.66 -4.62 -8.93
N ALA A 151 -5.42 -5.05 -7.69
CA ALA A 151 -6.08 -6.20 -7.09
C ALA A 151 -7.55 -5.93 -6.74
N LEU A 152 -7.92 -4.65 -6.54
CA LEU A 152 -9.29 -4.22 -6.23
C LEU A 152 -10.07 -3.80 -7.47
N ALA A 153 -9.40 -3.29 -8.51
CA ALA A 153 -10.01 -2.88 -9.78
C ALA A 153 -10.27 -4.07 -10.73
N ALA A 154 -9.63 -5.20 -10.49
CA ALA A 154 -9.91 -6.46 -11.19
C ALA A 154 -11.13 -7.20 -10.61
N GLU A 155 -12.11 -6.46 -10.05
CA GLU A 155 -13.39 -7.06 -9.69
C GLU A 155 -14.13 -7.46 -10.98
N PRO A 156 -14.38 -8.75 -11.25
CA PRO A 156 -15.35 -9.13 -12.23
C PRO A 156 -16.69 -8.52 -11.77
N MET A 157 -17.33 -7.74 -12.64
CA MET A 157 -18.72 -7.37 -12.43
C MET A 157 -19.52 -8.67 -12.32
N LEU A 158 -19.98 -8.99 -11.11
CA LEU A 158 -20.89 -10.11 -10.92
C LEU A 158 -22.15 -9.83 -11.74
N PRO A 159 -22.57 -10.72 -12.65
CA PRO A 159 -23.79 -10.56 -13.41
C PRO A 159 -24.95 -10.47 -12.42
N GLY A 160 -25.64 -9.32 -12.37
CA GLY A 160 -26.79 -9.08 -11.49
C GLY A 160 -26.59 -7.99 -10.41
N SER A 161 -25.45 -7.31 -10.32
CA SER A 161 -25.33 -6.14 -9.45
C SER A 161 -25.74 -4.87 -10.19
N ASP A 162 -26.99 -4.47 -10.06
CA ASP A 162 -27.61 -3.33 -10.74
C ASP A 162 -27.22 -1.93 -10.20
N LYS A 163 -26.07 -1.75 -9.55
CA LYS A 163 -25.63 -0.43 -9.06
C LYS A 163 -24.18 -0.14 -9.41
N PRO A 164 -23.92 0.50 -10.58
CA PRO A 164 -22.56 0.89 -10.97
C PRO A 164 -21.98 2.10 -10.21
N ASP A 165 -22.73 2.85 -9.40
CA ASP A 165 -22.42 4.26 -9.11
C ASP A 165 -22.25 4.66 -7.65
N ALA A 166 -22.15 3.76 -6.67
CA ALA A 166 -21.86 4.18 -5.30
C ALA A 166 -20.36 4.05 -5.00
N PRO A 167 -19.68 5.09 -4.43
CA PRO A 167 -18.35 4.95 -3.87
C PRO A 167 -18.42 3.99 -2.68
N ARG A 168 -18.14 2.72 -2.94
CA ARG A 168 -18.20 1.67 -1.91
C ARG A 168 -17.08 1.89 -0.90
N ASP A 169 -17.44 2.17 0.34
CA ASP A 169 -16.51 2.17 1.46
C ASP A 169 -15.83 0.79 1.53
N ARG A 170 -14.52 0.75 1.86
CA ARG A 170 -13.73 -0.49 1.91
C ARG A 170 -14.30 -1.53 2.88
N ARG A 171 -15.00 -1.09 3.93
CA ARG A 171 -15.69 -1.97 4.88
C ARG A 171 -16.93 -2.59 4.24
N GLN A 172 -17.73 -1.79 3.59
CA GLN A 172 -18.94 -2.19 2.89
C GLN A 172 -18.65 -3.22 1.79
N THR A 173 -17.52 -3.08 1.09
CA THR A 173 -17.10 -4.05 0.06
C THR A 173 -16.68 -5.40 0.65
N GLN A 174 -16.09 -5.45 1.84
CA GLN A 174 -15.75 -6.73 2.49
C GLN A 174 -16.99 -7.42 3.04
N GLU A 175 -17.91 -6.69 3.61
CA GLU A 175 -19.20 -7.20 4.10
C GLU A 175 -20.03 -7.76 2.95
N THR A 176 -20.14 -7.03 1.83
CA THR A 176 -20.86 -7.52 0.64
C THR A 176 -20.25 -8.79 0.06
N MET A 177 -18.92 -8.92 0.01
CA MET A 177 -18.27 -10.16 -0.44
C MET A 177 -18.55 -11.36 0.48
N LEU A 178 -18.62 -11.15 1.78
CA LEU A 178 -18.98 -12.20 2.72
C LEU A 178 -20.46 -12.58 2.61
N GLU A 179 -21.34 -11.62 2.35
CA GLU A 179 -22.75 -11.85 2.07
C GLU A 179 -22.93 -12.63 0.76
N ASP A 180 -22.16 -12.30 -0.28
CA ASP A 180 -22.16 -13.01 -1.56
C ASP A 180 -21.73 -14.49 -1.39
N VAL A 181 -20.66 -14.73 -0.60
CA VAL A 181 -20.24 -16.10 -0.26
C VAL A 181 -21.36 -16.83 0.49
N ALA A 182 -21.99 -16.19 1.49
CA ALA A 182 -23.07 -16.78 2.25
C ALA A 182 -24.31 -17.06 1.38
N ALA A 183 -24.57 -16.22 0.38
CA ALA A 183 -25.67 -16.47 -0.59
C ALA A 183 -25.37 -17.70 -1.48
N ILE A 184 -24.13 -17.80 -1.99
CA ILE A 184 -23.69 -18.97 -2.76
C ILE A 184 -23.73 -20.23 -1.90
N ASP A 185 -23.32 -20.16 -0.64
CA ASP A 185 -23.31 -21.29 0.29
C ASP A 185 -24.76 -21.83 0.52
N ARG A 186 -25.74 -20.93 0.61
CA ARG A 186 -27.15 -21.32 0.67
C ARG A 186 -27.63 -22.04 -0.62
N GLN A 187 -27.22 -21.49 -1.79
CA GLN A 187 -27.56 -22.10 -3.08
C GLN A 187 -26.89 -23.47 -3.24
N LEU A 188 -25.61 -23.60 -2.87
CA LEU A 188 -24.89 -24.88 -2.89
C LEU A 188 -25.51 -25.92 -2.01
N ASN A 189 -26.00 -25.57 -0.83
CA ASN A 189 -26.66 -26.49 0.09
C ASN A 189 -27.95 -27.10 -0.52
N VAL A 190 -28.68 -26.30 -1.30
CA VAL A 190 -29.88 -26.79 -2.03
C VAL A 190 -29.50 -27.59 -3.27
N ALA A 191 -28.59 -27.07 -4.09
CA ALA A 191 -28.19 -27.70 -5.35
C ALA A 191 -27.43 -29.03 -5.15
N ALA A 192 -26.82 -29.26 -3.99
CA ALA A 192 -26.10 -30.48 -3.68
C ALA A 192 -27.03 -31.65 -3.25
N GLN A 193 -28.28 -31.39 -2.91
CA GLN A 193 -29.22 -32.45 -2.43
C GLN A 193 -29.42 -33.65 -3.40
N PRO A 194 -29.50 -33.42 -4.73
CA PRO A 194 -29.69 -34.54 -5.68
C PRO A 194 -28.36 -35.26 -6.01
N LEU A 195 -27.20 -34.81 -5.49
CA LEU A 195 -25.90 -35.45 -5.76
C LEU A 195 -25.72 -36.77 -5.01
N GLY A 196 -24.81 -37.61 -5.52
CA GLY A 196 -24.38 -38.83 -4.82
C GLY A 196 -23.66 -38.49 -3.49
N ARG A 197 -23.74 -39.41 -2.52
CA ARG A 197 -23.22 -39.20 -1.16
C ARG A 197 -21.78 -38.69 -1.14
N ALA A 198 -20.86 -39.24 -1.94
CA ALA A 198 -19.46 -38.81 -1.99
C ALA A 198 -19.29 -37.36 -2.47
N GLN A 199 -20.09 -36.94 -3.45
CA GLN A 199 -20.04 -35.54 -3.96
C GLN A 199 -20.69 -34.58 -2.97
N CYS A 200 -21.76 -34.96 -2.32
CA CYS A 200 -22.41 -34.19 -1.27
C CYS A 200 -21.45 -33.97 -0.09
N ASP A 201 -20.70 -34.99 0.33
CA ASP A 201 -19.70 -34.87 1.40
C ASP A 201 -18.57 -33.85 1.06
N LEU A 202 -18.15 -33.78 -0.21
CA LEU A 202 -17.18 -32.80 -0.68
C LEU A 202 -17.74 -31.38 -0.61
N VAL A 203 -19.00 -31.17 -0.98
CA VAL A 203 -19.65 -29.85 -0.87
C VAL A 203 -19.82 -29.46 0.58
N ILE A 204 -20.27 -30.34 1.45
CA ILE A 204 -20.41 -30.11 2.89
C ILE A 204 -19.04 -29.75 3.51
N ALA A 205 -17.98 -30.48 3.15
CA ALA A 205 -16.62 -30.16 3.60
C ALA A 205 -16.17 -28.79 3.13
N ALA A 206 -16.55 -28.36 1.93
CA ALA A 206 -16.26 -27.02 1.42
C ALA A 206 -17.02 -25.91 2.17
N LEU A 207 -18.32 -26.14 2.47
CA LEU A 207 -19.17 -25.22 3.22
C LEU A 207 -18.71 -25.03 4.66
N ASN A 208 -18.30 -26.12 5.33
CA ASN A 208 -17.85 -26.10 6.71
C ASN A 208 -16.43 -25.58 6.90
N GLN A 209 -15.67 -25.36 5.81
CA GLN A 209 -14.33 -24.83 5.93
C GLN A 209 -14.36 -23.33 6.22
N ASP A 210 -13.68 -22.90 7.31
CA ASP A 210 -13.51 -21.48 7.61
C ASP A 210 -12.86 -20.76 6.41
N ILE A 211 -13.45 -19.63 6.01
CA ILE A 211 -12.96 -18.76 4.93
C ILE A 211 -11.53 -18.28 5.23
N PHE A 212 -11.22 -18.03 6.52
CA PHE A 212 -9.97 -17.47 7.01
C PHE A 212 -8.96 -18.50 7.53
N TYR A 213 -9.17 -19.80 7.22
CA TYR A 213 -8.26 -20.84 7.67
C TYR A 213 -6.81 -20.61 7.20
N GLY A 214 -5.84 -21.27 7.87
CA GLY A 214 -4.41 -21.18 7.54
C GLY A 214 -3.63 -20.09 8.27
N GLY A 215 -4.28 -19.26 9.08
CA GLY A 215 -3.64 -18.31 9.99
C GLY A 215 -2.82 -17.21 9.30
N ALA A 216 -1.83 -16.66 10.02
CA ALA A 216 -1.00 -15.54 9.56
C ALA A 216 -0.11 -15.89 8.35
N ILE A 217 0.42 -17.10 8.32
CA ILE A 217 1.29 -17.56 7.23
C ILE A 217 0.53 -17.63 5.91
N ALA A 218 -0.68 -18.18 5.90
CA ALA A 218 -1.51 -18.23 4.70
C ALA A 218 -1.90 -16.83 4.22
N ARG A 219 -2.16 -15.90 5.14
CA ARG A 219 -2.46 -14.50 4.80
C ARG A 219 -1.27 -13.80 4.16
N LEU A 220 -0.05 -14.03 4.65
CA LEU A 220 1.17 -13.41 4.11
C LEU A 220 1.58 -14.00 2.76
N THR A 221 1.58 -15.31 2.65
CA THR A 221 2.00 -16.00 1.42
C THR A 221 0.92 -16.01 0.33
N GLY A 222 -0.35 -15.92 0.73
CA GLY A 222 -1.51 -16.12 -0.15
C GLY A 222 -1.72 -17.58 -0.55
N ALA A 223 -0.96 -18.51 0.05
CA ALA A 223 -1.09 -19.93 -0.17
C ALA A 223 -2.07 -20.54 0.83
N TYR A 224 -3.09 -21.19 0.32
CA TYR A 224 -4.13 -21.86 1.11
C TYR A 224 -4.16 -23.35 0.72
N PRO A 225 -3.17 -24.15 1.16
CA PRO A 225 -3.15 -25.58 0.88
C PRO A 225 -4.34 -26.25 1.56
N GLY A 226 -4.93 -27.26 0.90
CA GLY A 226 -6.09 -27.98 1.45
C GLY A 226 -7.42 -27.23 1.34
N CYS A 227 -7.56 -26.28 0.39
CA CYS A 227 -8.82 -25.60 0.14
C CYS A 227 -9.88 -26.59 -0.34
N LYS A 228 -10.89 -26.85 0.52
CA LYS A 228 -11.96 -27.82 0.25
C LYS A 228 -12.83 -27.42 -0.94
N THR A 229 -13.07 -26.13 -1.16
CA THR A 229 -13.78 -25.63 -2.35
C THR A 229 -13.03 -26.01 -3.63
N LYS A 230 -11.69 -25.89 -3.66
CA LYS A 230 -10.90 -26.31 -4.82
C LYS A 230 -10.90 -27.82 -5.01
N GLN A 231 -10.84 -28.57 -3.90
CA GLN A 231 -10.92 -30.04 -3.95
C GLN A 231 -12.29 -30.51 -4.48
N ALA A 232 -13.38 -29.91 -4.02
CA ALA A 232 -14.74 -30.21 -4.52
C ALA A 232 -14.82 -29.84 -6.01
N LEU A 233 -14.34 -28.69 -6.44
CA LEU A 233 -14.34 -28.25 -7.84
C LEU A 233 -13.56 -29.19 -8.76
N GLN A 234 -12.46 -29.79 -8.28
CA GLN A 234 -11.66 -30.74 -9.06
C GLN A 234 -12.30 -32.13 -9.18
N ASN A 235 -13.13 -32.52 -8.22
CA ASN A 235 -13.71 -33.86 -8.14
C ASN A 235 -15.16 -33.93 -8.65
N ILE A 236 -15.85 -32.81 -8.82
CA ILE A 236 -17.19 -32.75 -9.39
C ILE A 236 -17.06 -32.39 -10.87
N ALA A 237 -17.52 -33.28 -11.75
CA ALA A 237 -17.37 -33.12 -13.19
C ALA A 237 -18.26 -31.98 -13.72
N GLN A 238 -17.73 -31.17 -14.63
CA GLN A 238 -18.50 -30.11 -15.33
C GLN A 238 -19.47 -30.68 -16.39
N SER A 239 -19.26 -31.92 -16.83
CA SER A 239 -20.00 -32.57 -17.89
C SER A 239 -20.91 -33.72 -17.41
N GLY A 240 -21.33 -33.64 -16.16
CA GLY A 240 -22.22 -34.65 -15.55
C GLY A 240 -23.71 -34.35 -15.74
N SER A 241 -24.50 -34.70 -14.74
CA SER A 241 -25.92 -34.35 -14.68
C SER A 241 -26.11 -32.81 -14.56
N GLU A 242 -27.31 -32.33 -14.82
CA GLU A 242 -27.67 -30.91 -14.66
C GLU A 242 -27.37 -30.39 -13.24
N ALA A 243 -27.58 -31.25 -12.22
CA ALA A 243 -27.24 -30.94 -10.84
C ALA A 243 -25.74 -30.82 -10.61
N GLU A 244 -24.91 -31.69 -11.21
CA GLU A 244 -23.43 -31.61 -11.12
C GLU A 244 -22.89 -30.35 -11.78
N THR A 245 -23.41 -29.98 -12.95
CA THR A 245 -23.06 -28.76 -13.67
C THR A 245 -23.41 -27.52 -12.85
N SER A 246 -24.61 -27.46 -12.27
CA SER A 246 -25.03 -26.34 -11.41
C SER A 246 -24.15 -26.19 -10.16
N VAL A 247 -23.84 -27.31 -9.49
CA VAL A 247 -22.96 -27.30 -8.31
C VAL A 247 -21.52 -26.91 -8.68
N HIS A 248 -20.99 -27.39 -9.81
CA HIS A 248 -19.68 -27.02 -10.32
C HIS A 248 -19.58 -25.51 -10.56
N ASP A 249 -20.56 -24.89 -11.20
CA ASP A 249 -20.61 -23.46 -11.48
C ASP A 249 -20.70 -22.64 -10.19
N LEU A 250 -21.46 -23.05 -9.21
CA LEU A 250 -21.56 -22.42 -7.91
C LEU A 250 -20.23 -22.52 -7.12
N LEU A 251 -19.55 -23.67 -7.14
CA LEU A 251 -18.25 -23.88 -6.55
C LEU A 251 -17.16 -23.01 -7.24
N ALA A 252 -17.23 -22.86 -8.57
CA ALA A 252 -16.34 -22.00 -9.33
C ALA A 252 -16.49 -20.53 -8.90
N ARG A 253 -17.75 -20.03 -8.83
CA ARG A 253 -18.04 -18.67 -8.35
C ARG A 253 -17.57 -18.47 -6.91
N ARG A 254 -17.84 -19.43 -6.02
CA ARG A 254 -17.34 -19.40 -4.63
C ARG A 254 -15.82 -19.29 -4.57
N SER A 255 -15.12 -20.12 -5.37
CA SER A 255 -13.64 -20.13 -5.43
C SER A 255 -13.08 -18.80 -5.91
N GLU A 256 -13.75 -18.13 -6.84
CA GLU A 256 -13.36 -16.82 -7.35
C GLU A 256 -13.47 -15.74 -6.27
N ILE A 257 -14.62 -15.65 -5.58
CA ILE A 257 -14.82 -14.67 -4.50
C ILE A 257 -13.85 -14.92 -3.34
N LEU A 258 -13.63 -16.19 -2.95
CA LEU A 258 -12.62 -16.54 -1.95
C LEU A 258 -11.21 -16.10 -2.39
N GLY A 259 -10.89 -16.21 -3.67
CA GLY A 259 -9.63 -15.73 -4.24
C GLY A 259 -9.46 -14.21 -4.10
N LEU A 260 -10.52 -13.43 -4.31
CA LEU A 260 -10.55 -11.99 -4.12
C LEU A 260 -10.35 -11.60 -2.65
N ILE A 261 -11.11 -12.22 -1.74
CA ILE A 261 -10.99 -11.98 -0.29
C ILE A 261 -9.56 -12.27 0.18
N ARG A 262 -8.98 -13.40 -0.22
CA ARG A 262 -7.62 -13.81 0.16
C ARG A 262 -6.54 -12.88 -0.38
N ARG A 263 -6.68 -12.38 -1.61
CA ARG A 263 -5.77 -11.35 -2.17
C ARG A 263 -5.81 -10.06 -1.35
N ARG A 264 -7.00 -9.60 -0.95
CA ARG A 264 -7.15 -8.42 -0.07
C ARG A 264 -6.50 -8.64 1.29
N LEU A 265 -6.74 -9.79 1.91
CA LEU A 265 -6.13 -10.14 3.21
C LEU A 265 -4.61 -10.18 3.13
N ARG A 266 -4.06 -10.78 2.06
CA ARG A 266 -2.62 -10.80 1.83
C ARG A 266 -2.03 -9.39 1.75
N THR A 267 -2.61 -8.52 0.94
CA THR A 267 -2.11 -7.14 0.79
C THR A 267 -2.19 -6.38 2.10
N LYS A 268 -3.27 -6.54 2.86
CA LYS A 268 -3.41 -5.95 4.19
C LYS A 268 -2.33 -6.45 5.14
N ALA A 269 -2.10 -7.76 5.20
CA ALA A 269 -1.07 -8.37 6.03
C ALA A 269 0.34 -7.88 5.67
N LEU A 270 0.66 -7.78 4.38
CA LEU A 270 1.94 -7.25 3.91
C LEU A 270 2.16 -5.80 4.33
N LEU A 271 1.12 -4.96 4.27
CA LEU A 271 1.20 -3.57 4.72
C LEU A 271 1.34 -3.46 6.25
N GLU A 272 0.69 -4.35 7.02
CA GLU A 272 0.83 -4.40 8.48
C GLU A 272 2.26 -4.79 8.88
N VAL A 273 2.83 -5.81 8.24
CA VAL A 273 4.23 -6.23 8.45
C VAL A 273 5.19 -5.10 8.07
N TRP A 274 4.96 -4.44 6.93
CA TRP A 274 5.78 -3.30 6.54
C TRP A 274 5.78 -2.19 7.58
N LEU A 275 4.62 -1.79 8.08
CA LEU A 275 4.51 -0.76 9.12
C LEU A 275 5.23 -1.17 10.41
N PHE A 276 5.20 -2.46 10.75
CA PHE A 276 5.90 -3.00 11.91
C PHE A 276 7.43 -2.83 11.83
N PHE A 277 8.01 -2.80 10.65
CA PHE A 277 9.43 -2.50 10.44
C PHE A 277 9.71 -1.01 10.20
N HIS A 278 8.90 -0.36 9.38
CA HIS A 278 9.14 1.02 8.96
C HIS A 278 9.03 2.01 10.13
N ILE A 279 8.06 1.85 11.02
CA ILE A 279 7.85 2.77 12.15
C ILE A 279 8.97 2.66 13.19
N PRO A 280 9.36 1.49 13.70
CA PRO A 280 10.48 1.38 14.62
C PRO A 280 11.81 1.85 14.01
N ALA A 281 12.08 1.55 12.74
CA ALA A 281 13.25 2.06 12.05
C ALA A 281 13.26 3.60 11.97
N THR A 282 12.11 4.24 11.75
CA THR A 282 11.98 5.69 11.78
C THR A 282 12.23 6.26 13.17
N ILE A 283 11.75 5.60 14.23
CA ILE A 283 12.02 6.02 15.62
C ILE A 283 13.51 5.90 15.93
N ALA A 284 14.15 4.81 15.52
CA ALA A 284 15.60 4.61 15.69
C ALA A 284 16.41 5.69 14.91
N LEU A 285 15.97 6.02 13.69
CA LEU A 285 16.55 7.13 12.91
C LEU A 285 16.44 8.46 13.66
N LEU A 286 15.29 8.80 14.21
CA LEU A 286 15.08 10.05 14.94
C LEU A 286 15.97 10.11 16.19
N ALA A 287 16.11 9.01 16.91
CA ALA A 287 16.99 8.91 18.07
C ALA A 287 18.47 9.07 17.67
N ALA A 288 18.92 8.38 16.61
CA ALA A 288 20.28 8.50 16.09
C ALA A 288 20.56 9.92 15.55
N LEU A 289 19.56 10.55 14.91
CA LEU A 289 19.66 11.92 14.42
C LEU A 289 19.78 12.92 15.56
N LEU A 290 19.03 12.74 16.65
CA LEU A 290 19.17 13.57 17.84
C LEU A 290 20.57 13.43 18.45
N ALA A 291 21.06 12.19 18.61
CA ALA A 291 22.41 11.94 19.09
C ALA A 291 23.48 12.54 18.17
N HIS A 292 23.30 12.45 16.83
CA HIS A 292 24.15 13.07 15.84
C HIS A 292 24.20 14.60 16.01
N VAL A 293 23.05 15.26 16.12
CA VAL A 293 22.96 16.72 16.30
C VAL A 293 23.65 17.14 17.62
N VAL A 294 23.34 16.43 18.72
CA VAL A 294 24.00 16.70 20.02
C VAL A 294 25.52 16.52 19.90
N SER A 295 25.99 15.43 19.27
CA SER A 295 27.42 15.19 19.04
C SER A 295 28.09 16.33 18.27
N VAL A 296 27.47 16.90 17.26
CA VAL A 296 27.98 18.02 16.48
C VAL A 296 28.13 19.28 17.35
N PHE A 297 27.22 19.54 18.29
CA PHE A 297 27.31 20.73 19.15
C PHE A 297 28.30 20.60 20.33
N TYR A 298 28.56 19.36 20.80
CA TYR A 298 29.38 19.13 21.98
C TYR A 298 30.85 18.77 21.69
N TYR A 299 31.14 18.28 20.47
CA TYR A 299 32.48 17.78 20.11
C TYR A 299 33.17 18.58 19.01
N TRP A 300 32.65 19.80 18.74
CA TRP A 300 33.30 20.81 17.87
C TRP A 300 33.67 22.04 18.65
#